data_d7c31ebc8cb15dff0f02ee7ec1301a92
#
_entry.id   d7c31ebc8cb15dff0f02ee7ec1301a92
#
_cell.length_a   1.000
_cell.length_b   1.000
_cell.length_c   1.000
_cell.angle_alpha   90.00
_cell.angle_beta   90.00
_cell.angle_gamma   90.00
#
_symmetry.space_group_name_H-M   'P 1'
#
loop_
_entity.id
_entity.type
_entity.pdbx_description
1 polymer ?
#
loop_
_entity_poly.entity_id
_entity_poly.type
_entity_poly.pdbx_seq_one_letter_code
_entity_poly.pdbx_strand_id
1 'polypeptide(L)'
;TMERYSFLKWGQSSFSNFRAVPPGRGIVHQVNLEWIASVAREENGIWLPDSLVGTDSHTTMINGLGVLGWGVGGIEAEAVMLGQPIYMLLPEVVGMELTGSLKPGVTATDMALRIVEMLREHGVVGRFVEFFGSGLDTLNLPDRATIANMAPEYGATCGFFPADQVTLDYLVSSGRDPSAVDDIGRYLRANSLFRQETSTTPKFTSTIHLDLSSVVSSMAGPKRPQDRVELAVMRDHWRESLTAPLGHSGHGLDNADISETQQLEERGTILSHGSVVIAAITSCTNTSNPSVMIGAGLLARNAIKAGLSIKPWVKPSLAPGSRVVTEYLEAAGLDEDLAHLGFNTVGYGCTTCIGNSGPLDEDIEQAIDQGDLVVGSVLSGNRNFEGRVHAKVKANYLASPPL
;
A
#
# COMPACT_ATOMS: atom_id res chain seq x y z
N THR A 1 -11.75 24.78 -5.26
CA THR A 1 -12.58 23.64 -4.78
C THR A 1 -13.96 23.67 -5.46
N MET A 2 -14.71 24.78 -5.44
CA MET A 2 -16.02 24.91 -6.10
C MET A 2 -15.97 24.60 -7.59
N GLU A 3 -14.94 25.04 -8.28
CA GLU A 3 -14.72 24.80 -9.70
C GLU A 3 -14.61 23.30 -10.01
N ARG A 4 -13.87 22.54 -9.19
CA ARG A 4 -13.77 21.08 -9.34
C ARG A 4 -15.10 20.38 -9.15
N TYR A 5 -15.90 20.80 -8.18
CA TYR A 5 -17.24 20.22 -7.97
C TYR A 5 -18.20 20.57 -9.11
N SER A 6 -18.11 21.78 -9.64
CA SER A 6 -18.89 22.17 -10.82
C SER A 6 -18.52 21.34 -12.05
N PHE A 7 -17.23 21.03 -12.23
CA PHE A 7 -16.76 20.15 -13.30
C PHE A 7 -17.29 18.72 -13.14
N LEU A 8 -17.20 18.14 -11.95
CA LEU A 8 -17.74 16.79 -11.69
C LEU A 8 -19.26 16.73 -11.93
N LYS A 9 -19.99 17.74 -11.49
CA LYS A 9 -21.42 17.84 -11.72
C LYS A 9 -21.77 17.96 -13.21
N TRP A 10 -20.99 18.76 -13.95
CA TRP A 10 -21.11 18.84 -15.40
C TRP A 10 -20.82 17.48 -16.06
N GLY A 11 -19.77 16.79 -15.66
CA GLY A 11 -19.43 15.46 -16.16
C GLY A 11 -20.58 14.45 -15.99
N GLN A 12 -21.21 14.43 -14.82
CA GLN A 12 -22.38 13.54 -14.54
C GLN A 12 -23.57 13.79 -15.47
N SER A 13 -23.74 15.01 -15.96
CA SER A 13 -24.82 15.39 -16.88
C SER A 13 -24.45 15.24 -18.36
N SER A 14 -23.16 15.22 -18.68
CA SER A 14 -22.64 15.26 -20.06
C SER A 14 -22.21 13.90 -20.60
N PHE A 15 -21.82 12.97 -19.73
CA PHE A 15 -21.39 11.61 -20.10
C PHE A 15 -22.44 10.58 -19.67
N SER A 16 -22.75 9.63 -20.54
CA SER A 16 -23.76 8.59 -20.27
C SER A 16 -23.34 7.59 -19.19
N ASN A 17 -22.04 7.29 -19.07
CA ASN A 17 -21.47 6.28 -18.14
C ASN A 17 -20.54 6.90 -17.09
N PHE A 18 -20.74 8.14 -16.73
CA PHE A 18 -19.94 8.84 -15.74
C PHE A 18 -20.52 8.68 -14.34
N ARG A 19 -19.68 8.27 -13.39
CA ARG A 19 -20.02 8.21 -11.96
C ARG A 19 -18.98 8.98 -11.16
N ALA A 20 -19.41 9.93 -10.33
CA ALA A 20 -18.54 10.65 -9.41
C ALA A 20 -18.74 10.13 -7.98
N VAL A 21 -17.64 9.74 -7.33
CA VAL A 21 -17.65 9.41 -5.90
C VAL A 21 -17.55 10.72 -5.11
N PRO A 22 -18.46 10.97 -4.13
CA PRO A 22 -18.40 12.17 -3.30
C PRO A 22 -17.08 12.28 -2.53
N PRO A 23 -16.60 13.53 -2.30
CA PRO A 23 -15.40 13.75 -1.48
C PRO A 23 -15.52 13.16 -0.07
N GLY A 24 -14.38 12.77 0.52
CA GLY A 24 -14.32 12.23 1.87
C GLY A 24 -14.79 10.78 2.01
N ARG A 25 -15.02 10.06 0.89
CA ARG A 25 -15.35 8.63 0.92
C ARG A 25 -14.12 7.74 0.94
N GLY A 26 -13.03 8.18 0.35
CA GLY A 26 -11.79 7.45 0.31
C GLY A 26 -10.99 7.70 -0.97
N ILE A 27 -9.84 7.04 -1.06
CA ILE A 27 -9.03 7.04 -2.26
C ILE A 27 -9.63 6.10 -3.31
N VAL A 28 -9.48 6.46 -4.59
CA VAL A 28 -10.07 5.77 -5.73
C VAL A 28 -9.82 4.25 -5.73
N HIS A 29 -8.62 3.79 -5.40
CA HIS A 29 -8.27 2.36 -5.49
C HIS A 29 -9.00 1.53 -4.44
N GLN A 30 -9.09 2.01 -3.20
CA GLN A 30 -9.81 1.33 -2.13
C GLN A 30 -11.32 1.39 -2.36
N VAL A 31 -11.86 2.55 -2.74
CA VAL A 31 -13.28 2.68 -3.08
C VAL A 31 -13.65 1.81 -4.28
N ASN A 32 -12.75 1.68 -5.27
CA ASN A 32 -12.98 0.78 -6.39
C ASN A 32 -13.04 -0.69 -5.95
N LEU A 33 -12.10 -1.12 -5.12
CA LEU A 33 -12.07 -2.47 -4.57
C LEU A 33 -13.35 -2.77 -3.76
N GLU A 34 -13.75 -1.84 -2.88
CA GLU A 34 -14.86 -2.03 -1.94
C GLU A 34 -16.25 -1.93 -2.59
N TRP A 35 -16.41 -1.06 -3.63
CA TRP A 35 -17.72 -0.66 -4.11
C TRP A 35 -17.95 -0.77 -5.61
N ILE A 36 -16.95 -0.47 -6.47
CA ILE A 36 -17.20 -0.21 -7.89
C ILE A 36 -16.96 -1.45 -8.74
N ALA A 37 -15.82 -2.14 -8.53
CA ALA A 37 -15.42 -3.27 -9.35
C ALA A 37 -16.38 -4.47 -9.20
N SER A 38 -16.61 -5.17 -10.31
CA SER A 38 -17.58 -6.26 -10.39
C SER A 38 -16.99 -7.62 -10.74
N VAL A 39 -15.71 -7.70 -11.11
CA VAL A 39 -14.99 -8.91 -11.59
C VAL A 39 -15.50 -9.41 -12.96
N ALA A 40 -16.81 -9.54 -13.10
CA ALA A 40 -17.49 -9.78 -14.36
C ALA A 40 -18.82 -9.03 -14.37
N ARG A 41 -19.27 -8.64 -15.54
CA ARG A 41 -20.50 -7.85 -15.72
C ARG A 41 -21.27 -8.32 -16.94
N GLU A 42 -22.58 -8.11 -16.89
CA GLU A 42 -23.48 -8.34 -18.02
C GLU A 42 -23.75 -7.02 -18.74
N GLU A 43 -23.56 -7.02 -20.06
CA GLU A 43 -23.89 -5.90 -20.93
C GLU A 43 -24.69 -6.41 -22.14
N ASN A 44 -25.93 -5.95 -22.29
CA ASN A 44 -26.81 -6.31 -23.40
C ASN A 44 -26.99 -7.84 -23.59
N GLY A 45 -27.09 -8.60 -22.50
CA GLY A 45 -27.23 -10.05 -22.53
C GLY A 45 -25.91 -10.83 -22.70
N ILE A 46 -24.78 -10.15 -22.71
CA ILE A 46 -23.46 -10.74 -22.86
C ILE A 46 -22.66 -10.54 -21.58
N TRP A 47 -22.13 -11.63 -21.02
CA TRP A 47 -21.21 -11.56 -19.88
C TRP A 47 -19.79 -11.33 -20.33
N LEU A 48 -19.09 -10.40 -19.68
CA LEU A 48 -17.71 -9.99 -19.95
C LEU A 48 -16.91 -9.93 -18.64
N PRO A 49 -15.62 -10.27 -18.67
CA PRO A 49 -14.75 -9.98 -17.53
C PRO A 49 -14.60 -8.47 -17.38
N ASP A 50 -14.52 -8.01 -16.14
CA ASP A 50 -14.24 -6.60 -15.87
C ASP A 50 -12.74 -6.30 -16.07
N SER A 51 -12.43 -5.08 -16.47
CA SER A 51 -11.07 -4.57 -16.61
C SER A 51 -11.01 -3.10 -16.26
N LEU A 52 -9.83 -2.61 -15.88
CA LEU A 52 -9.65 -1.26 -15.38
C LEU A 52 -8.38 -0.62 -15.93
N VAL A 53 -8.49 0.60 -16.40
CA VAL A 53 -7.35 1.50 -16.56
C VAL A 53 -7.58 2.79 -15.76
N GLY A 54 -6.53 3.34 -15.19
CA GLY A 54 -6.61 4.57 -14.39
C GLY A 54 -5.36 5.41 -14.51
N THR A 55 -5.49 6.70 -14.24
CA THR A 55 -4.39 7.67 -14.32
C THR A 55 -3.42 7.61 -13.13
N ASP A 56 -3.63 6.71 -12.19
CA ASP A 56 -2.76 6.48 -11.05
C ASP A 56 -2.05 5.12 -11.17
N SER A 57 -0.78 5.06 -10.81
CA SER A 57 0.02 3.83 -10.88
C SER A 57 -0.53 2.70 -10.00
N HIS A 58 -1.16 3.03 -8.85
CA HIS A 58 -1.74 2.04 -7.94
C HIS A 58 -3.15 1.57 -8.34
N THR A 59 -3.62 1.90 -9.54
CA THR A 59 -4.77 1.24 -10.19
C THR A 59 -4.62 -0.29 -10.18
N THR A 60 -3.38 -0.77 -10.16
CA THR A 60 -3.03 -2.19 -10.05
C THR A 60 -3.59 -2.90 -8.81
N MET A 61 -4.02 -2.19 -7.78
CA MET A 61 -4.64 -2.79 -6.58
C MET A 61 -5.81 -3.72 -6.92
N ILE A 62 -6.54 -3.41 -7.97
CA ILE A 62 -7.73 -4.17 -8.37
C ILE A 62 -7.41 -5.59 -8.84
N ASN A 63 -6.16 -5.86 -9.24
CA ASN A 63 -5.73 -7.20 -9.62
C ASN A 63 -5.81 -8.20 -8.46
N GLY A 64 -5.77 -7.72 -7.21
CA GLY A 64 -6.03 -8.56 -6.04
C GLY A 64 -7.44 -9.15 -5.99
N LEU A 65 -8.40 -8.51 -6.68
CA LEU A 65 -9.78 -8.97 -6.82
C LEU A 65 -9.99 -9.92 -8.02
N GLY A 66 -8.98 -10.08 -8.87
CA GLY A 66 -9.11 -10.84 -10.14
C GLY A 66 -9.62 -10.00 -11.31
N VAL A 67 -9.52 -8.68 -11.21
CA VAL A 67 -9.79 -7.73 -12.31
C VAL A 67 -8.46 -7.27 -12.89
N LEU A 68 -8.27 -7.45 -14.20
CA LEU A 68 -7.07 -6.99 -14.87
C LEU A 68 -7.07 -5.47 -14.94
N GLY A 69 -6.09 -4.85 -14.27
CA GLY A 69 -6.01 -3.39 -14.18
C GLY A 69 -4.60 -2.86 -14.06
N TRP A 70 -4.33 -1.70 -14.69
CA TRP A 70 -3.04 -1.02 -14.61
C TRP A 70 -3.16 0.50 -14.77
N GLY A 71 -2.10 1.19 -14.39
CA GLY A 71 -1.98 2.63 -14.58
C GLY A 71 -1.64 3.00 -16.02
N VAL A 72 -2.28 4.05 -16.53
CA VAL A 72 -2.03 4.62 -17.87
C VAL A 72 -1.79 6.13 -17.76
N GLY A 73 -1.26 6.73 -18.82
CA GLY A 73 -1.19 8.19 -18.95
C GLY A 73 -2.56 8.83 -19.12
N GLY A 74 -2.62 10.15 -18.97
CA GLY A 74 -3.87 10.90 -19.13
C GLY A 74 -4.49 10.76 -20.51
N ILE A 75 -3.67 10.72 -21.56
CA ILE A 75 -4.12 10.57 -22.95
C ILE A 75 -4.80 9.22 -23.18
N GLU A 76 -4.23 8.13 -22.67
CA GLU A 76 -4.81 6.79 -22.80
C GLU A 76 -6.12 6.67 -22.00
N ALA A 77 -6.19 7.28 -20.81
CA ALA A 77 -7.42 7.31 -20.03
C ALA A 77 -8.52 8.10 -20.76
N GLU A 78 -8.18 9.24 -21.35
CA GLU A 78 -9.11 10.05 -22.15
C GLU A 78 -9.59 9.27 -23.38
N ALA A 79 -8.71 8.57 -24.10
CA ALA A 79 -9.07 7.72 -25.22
C ALA A 79 -10.11 6.66 -24.82
N VAL A 80 -9.91 5.98 -23.67
CA VAL A 80 -10.87 4.99 -23.16
C VAL A 80 -12.22 5.63 -22.83
N MET A 81 -12.23 6.81 -22.19
CA MET A 81 -13.48 7.54 -21.90
C MET A 81 -14.24 7.92 -23.17
N LEU A 82 -13.54 8.13 -24.28
CA LEU A 82 -14.11 8.43 -25.59
C LEU A 82 -14.43 7.16 -26.41
N GLY A 83 -14.28 5.97 -25.83
CA GLY A 83 -14.57 4.70 -26.51
C GLY A 83 -13.51 4.27 -27.53
N GLN A 84 -12.30 4.84 -27.47
CA GLN A 84 -11.21 4.44 -28.35
C GLN A 84 -10.45 3.24 -27.75
N PRO A 85 -9.98 2.30 -28.59
CA PRO A 85 -9.22 1.14 -28.13
C PRO A 85 -7.82 1.54 -27.69
N ILE A 86 -7.34 0.88 -26.62
CA ILE A 86 -5.92 0.90 -26.24
C ILE A 86 -5.21 -0.30 -26.88
N TYR A 87 -4.06 -0.05 -27.50
CA TYR A 87 -3.20 -1.07 -28.05
C TYR A 87 -2.09 -1.42 -27.06
N MET A 88 -1.91 -2.70 -26.79
CA MET A 88 -0.84 -3.22 -25.97
C MET A 88 -0.13 -4.35 -26.70
N LEU A 89 1.21 -4.34 -26.66
CA LEU A 89 1.99 -5.52 -27.04
C LEU A 89 1.68 -6.66 -26.06
N LEU A 90 1.59 -7.88 -26.57
CA LEU A 90 1.39 -9.06 -25.71
C LEU A 90 2.55 -9.15 -24.72
N PRO A 91 2.29 -9.01 -23.39
CA PRO A 91 3.36 -8.96 -22.41
C PRO A 91 3.91 -10.36 -22.12
N GLU A 92 5.18 -10.41 -21.71
CA GLU A 92 5.70 -11.57 -21.00
C GLU A 92 5.02 -11.67 -19.63
N VAL A 93 4.73 -12.90 -19.20
CA VAL A 93 4.12 -13.17 -17.89
C VAL A 93 5.11 -13.94 -17.02
N VAL A 94 5.43 -13.37 -15.86
CA VAL A 94 6.24 -14.02 -14.83
C VAL A 94 5.30 -14.64 -13.80
N GLY A 95 5.40 -15.95 -13.60
CA GLY A 95 4.66 -16.65 -12.55
C GLY A 95 5.37 -16.50 -11.20
N MET A 96 4.65 -16.04 -10.16
CA MET A 96 5.15 -16.05 -8.79
C MET A 96 4.42 -17.11 -7.97
N GLU A 97 5.11 -18.21 -7.70
CA GLU A 97 4.58 -19.31 -6.91
C GLU A 97 4.68 -18.98 -5.41
N LEU A 98 3.53 -19.00 -4.74
CA LEU A 98 3.44 -18.85 -3.29
C LEU A 98 3.08 -20.20 -2.67
N THR A 99 3.84 -20.60 -1.64
CA THR A 99 3.57 -21.83 -0.87
C THR A 99 3.61 -21.54 0.62
N GLY A 100 3.11 -22.47 1.44
CA GLY A 100 3.08 -22.30 2.88
C GLY A 100 2.12 -21.20 3.36
N SER A 101 2.37 -20.69 4.54
CA SER A 101 1.58 -19.60 5.17
C SER A 101 2.47 -18.68 6.00
N LEU A 102 2.03 -17.45 6.21
CA LEU A 102 2.72 -16.48 7.07
C LEU A 102 2.73 -16.98 8.53
N LYS A 103 3.83 -16.72 9.22
CA LYS A 103 3.94 -17.00 10.67
C LYS A 103 3.13 -15.99 11.47
N PRO A 104 2.67 -16.36 12.69
CA PRO A 104 2.06 -15.39 13.60
C PRO A 104 2.96 -14.16 13.83
N GLY A 105 2.35 -12.96 13.75
CA GLY A 105 3.06 -11.70 13.91
C GLY A 105 3.68 -11.13 12.62
N VAL A 106 3.74 -11.91 11.54
CA VAL A 106 4.15 -11.43 10.22
C VAL A 106 2.93 -10.94 9.45
N THR A 107 3.04 -9.79 8.81
CA THR A 107 1.93 -9.10 8.17
C THR A 107 1.96 -9.21 6.64
N ALA A 108 0.84 -8.87 5.99
CA ALA A 108 0.79 -8.73 4.53
C ALA A 108 1.81 -7.70 4.00
N THR A 109 2.14 -6.68 4.79
CA THR A 109 3.17 -5.70 4.45
C THR A 109 4.55 -6.33 4.36
N ASP A 110 4.92 -7.15 5.34
CA ASP A 110 6.21 -7.86 5.34
C ASP A 110 6.35 -8.76 4.11
N MET A 111 5.28 -9.48 3.78
CA MET A 111 5.19 -10.31 2.57
C MET A 111 5.32 -9.46 1.30
N ALA A 112 4.60 -8.35 1.21
CA ALA A 112 4.65 -7.47 0.04
C ALA A 112 6.04 -6.87 -0.16
N LEU A 113 6.72 -6.45 0.92
CA LEU A 113 8.11 -5.95 0.84
C LEU A 113 9.08 -7.04 0.36
N ARG A 114 8.92 -8.29 0.81
CA ARG A 114 9.73 -9.41 0.34
C ARG A 114 9.49 -9.69 -1.15
N ILE A 115 8.25 -9.66 -1.59
CA ILE A 115 7.88 -9.82 -3.00
C ILE A 115 8.47 -8.68 -3.85
N VAL A 116 8.41 -7.44 -3.36
CA VAL A 116 9.00 -6.28 -4.05
C VAL A 116 10.51 -6.47 -4.26
N GLU A 117 11.23 -6.88 -3.22
CA GLU A 117 12.67 -7.17 -3.29
C GLU A 117 12.95 -8.24 -4.36
N MET A 118 12.30 -9.40 -4.30
CA MET A 118 12.52 -10.53 -5.21
C MET A 118 12.18 -10.20 -6.67
N LEU A 119 11.05 -9.53 -6.91
CA LEU A 119 10.64 -9.18 -8.27
C LEU A 119 11.51 -8.08 -8.88
N ARG A 120 11.99 -7.11 -8.07
CA ARG A 120 12.99 -6.13 -8.52
C ARG A 120 14.30 -6.80 -8.92
N GLU A 121 14.77 -7.75 -8.12
CA GLU A 121 15.99 -8.51 -8.42
C GLU A 121 15.83 -9.35 -9.70
N HIS A 122 14.67 -9.98 -9.89
CA HIS A 122 14.38 -10.74 -11.10
C HIS A 122 14.25 -9.88 -12.36
N GLY A 123 13.81 -8.63 -12.24
CA GLY A 123 13.66 -7.70 -13.35
C GLY A 123 12.37 -7.90 -14.14
N VAL A 124 11.25 -7.46 -13.57
CA VAL A 124 9.90 -7.60 -14.16
C VAL A 124 9.37 -6.33 -14.86
N VAL A 125 10.24 -5.38 -15.17
CA VAL A 125 9.83 -4.13 -15.82
C VAL A 125 9.17 -4.40 -17.18
N GLY A 126 7.97 -3.85 -17.37
CA GLY A 126 7.19 -4.04 -18.60
C GLY A 126 6.53 -5.42 -18.74
N ARG A 127 6.63 -6.29 -17.73
CA ARG A 127 6.02 -7.61 -17.69
C ARG A 127 4.76 -7.61 -16.82
N PHE A 128 3.94 -8.63 -16.99
CA PHE A 128 2.91 -9.00 -16.03
C PHE A 128 3.48 -9.99 -15.03
N VAL A 129 3.04 -9.89 -13.78
CA VAL A 129 3.27 -10.90 -12.76
C VAL A 129 1.94 -11.56 -12.45
N GLU A 130 1.88 -12.89 -12.46
CA GLU A 130 0.70 -13.64 -12.02
C GLU A 130 1.06 -14.52 -10.84
N PHE A 131 0.27 -14.41 -9.76
CA PHE A 131 0.47 -15.16 -8.53
C PHE A 131 -0.29 -16.49 -8.59
N PHE A 132 0.37 -17.56 -8.19
CA PHE A 132 -0.20 -18.92 -8.17
C PHE A 132 0.36 -19.75 -7.01
N GLY A 133 -0.06 -21.00 -6.89
CA GLY A 133 0.40 -21.92 -5.86
C GLY A 133 -0.55 -22.04 -4.66
N SER A 134 -0.24 -22.98 -3.76
CA SER A 134 -1.07 -23.30 -2.58
C SER A 134 -1.08 -22.21 -1.52
N GLY A 135 -0.08 -21.34 -1.48
CA GLY A 135 -0.03 -20.21 -0.55
C GLY A 135 -1.19 -19.23 -0.75
N LEU A 136 -1.78 -19.17 -1.97
CA LEU A 136 -2.94 -18.31 -2.22
C LEU A 136 -4.16 -18.66 -1.34
N ASP A 137 -4.31 -19.92 -0.95
CA ASP A 137 -5.42 -20.38 -0.13
C ASP A 137 -5.33 -19.88 1.33
N THR A 138 -4.15 -19.40 1.73
CA THR A 138 -3.89 -18.83 3.05
C THR A 138 -4.03 -17.30 3.09
N LEU A 139 -4.18 -16.65 1.93
CA LEU A 139 -4.26 -15.20 1.79
C LEU A 139 -5.73 -14.76 1.63
N ASN A 140 -6.14 -13.83 2.48
CA ASN A 140 -7.41 -13.13 2.28
C ASN A 140 -7.30 -12.12 1.13
N LEU A 141 -8.42 -11.56 0.69
CA LEU A 141 -8.42 -10.62 -0.43
C LEU A 141 -7.64 -9.32 -0.15
N PRO A 142 -7.75 -8.69 1.03
CA PRO A 142 -6.92 -7.55 1.39
C PRO A 142 -5.39 -7.81 1.32
N ASP A 143 -4.93 -9.02 1.66
CA ASP A 143 -3.51 -9.40 1.52
C ASP A 143 -3.09 -9.39 0.04
N ARG A 144 -3.92 -9.97 -0.84
CA ARG A 144 -3.70 -9.96 -2.29
C ARG A 144 -3.72 -8.55 -2.86
N ALA A 145 -4.65 -7.72 -2.41
CA ALA A 145 -4.77 -6.32 -2.82
C ALA A 145 -3.53 -5.49 -2.41
N THR A 146 -2.95 -5.76 -1.23
CA THR A 146 -1.72 -5.14 -0.77
C THR A 146 -0.55 -5.44 -1.72
N ILE A 147 -0.39 -6.69 -2.13
CA ILE A 147 0.67 -7.10 -3.08
C ILE A 147 0.41 -6.50 -4.47
N ALA A 148 -0.81 -6.60 -4.97
CA ALA A 148 -1.19 -6.08 -6.29
C ALA A 148 -1.02 -4.56 -6.38
N ASN A 149 -1.31 -3.83 -5.29
CA ASN A 149 -1.11 -2.38 -5.20
C ASN A 149 0.35 -1.99 -5.42
N MET A 150 1.29 -2.78 -4.96
CA MET A 150 2.73 -2.50 -5.06
C MET A 150 3.36 -2.93 -6.41
N ALA A 151 2.57 -3.22 -7.44
CA ALA A 151 3.11 -3.55 -8.76
C ALA A 151 4.06 -2.47 -9.32
N PRO A 152 3.80 -1.17 -9.19
CA PRO A 152 4.75 -0.14 -9.60
C PRO A 152 6.06 -0.19 -8.81
N GLU A 153 6.02 -0.55 -7.54
CA GLU A 153 7.18 -0.64 -6.66
C GLU A 153 8.09 -1.80 -7.06
N TYR A 154 7.57 -2.97 -7.43
CA TYR A 154 8.41 -4.02 -8.00
C TYR A 154 8.65 -3.88 -9.51
N GLY A 155 7.97 -2.95 -10.18
CA GLY A 155 8.26 -2.54 -11.55
C GLY A 155 7.47 -3.29 -12.63
N ALA A 156 6.50 -4.11 -12.27
CA ALA A 156 5.61 -4.78 -13.21
C ALA A 156 4.47 -3.88 -13.69
N THR A 157 3.89 -4.19 -14.84
CA THR A 157 2.67 -3.52 -15.32
C THR A 157 1.50 -3.82 -14.41
N CYS A 158 1.37 -5.06 -13.94
CA CYS A 158 0.40 -5.48 -12.91
C CYS A 158 0.90 -6.71 -12.17
N GLY A 159 0.26 -7.01 -11.01
CA GLY A 159 0.45 -8.23 -10.24
C GLY A 159 -0.90 -8.89 -10.02
N PHE A 160 -1.24 -9.84 -10.88
CA PHE A 160 -2.56 -10.42 -11.01
C PHE A 160 -2.76 -11.64 -10.11
N PHE A 161 -3.89 -11.67 -9.42
CA PHE A 161 -4.37 -12.81 -8.67
C PHE A 161 -5.60 -13.39 -9.36
N PRO A 162 -5.64 -14.71 -9.62
CA PRO A 162 -6.82 -15.34 -10.20
C PRO A 162 -8.00 -15.27 -9.25
N ALA A 163 -9.20 -15.03 -9.80
CA ALA A 163 -10.43 -15.05 -9.01
C ALA A 163 -10.72 -16.47 -8.51
N ASP A 164 -11.11 -16.59 -7.24
CA ASP A 164 -11.45 -17.84 -6.56
C ASP A 164 -12.59 -17.61 -5.55
N GLN A 165 -12.82 -18.56 -4.64
CA GLN A 165 -13.85 -18.43 -3.63
C GLN A 165 -13.65 -17.24 -2.70
N VAL A 166 -12.38 -16.91 -2.35
CA VAL A 166 -12.05 -15.74 -1.55
C VAL A 166 -12.51 -14.45 -2.23
N THR A 167 -12.41 -14.36 -3.56
CA THR A 167 -12.95 -13.24 -4.34
C THR A 167 -14.46 -13.12 -4.19
N LEU A 168 -15.21 -14.23 -4.34
CA LEU A 168 -16.68 -14.21 -4.23
C LEU A 168 -17.12 -13.86 -2.81
N ASP A 169 -16.48 -14.43 -1.79
CA ASP A 169 -16.77 -14.15 -0.38
C ASP A 169 -16.51 -12.67 -0.04
N TYR A 170 -15.47 -12.08 -0.58
CA TYR A 170 -15.18 -10.66 -0.43
C TYR A 170 -16.25 -9.78 -1.09
N LEU A 171 -16.70 -10.11 -2.29
CA LEU A 171 -17.77 -9.37 -2.97
C LEU A 171 -19.05 -9.36 -2.13
N VAL A 172 -19.45 -10.50 -1.57
CA VAL A 172 -20.62 -10.58 -0.68
C VAL A 172 -20.39 -9.77 0.60
N SER A 173 -19.24 -9.94 1.27
CA SER A 173 -18.94 -9.26 2.53
C SER A 173 -18.82 -7.74 2.39
N SER A 174 -18.44 -7.26 1.21
CA SER A 174 -18.39 -5.83 0.87
C SER A 174 -19.72 -5.27 0.35
N GLY A 175 -20.80 -6.06 0.43
CA GLY A 175 -22.17 -5.60 0.21
C GLY A 175 -22.68 -5.72 -1.24
N ARG A 176 -21.99 -6.49 -2.11
CA ARG A 176 -22.55 -6.83 -3.42
C ARG A 176 -23.71 -7.82 -3.24
N ASP A 177 -24.70 -7.74 -4.13
CA ASP A 177 -25.85 -8.64 -4.09
C ASP A 177 -25.38 -10.11 -4.26
N PRO A 178 -25.71 -11.00 -3.30
CA PRO A 178 -25.31 -12.41 -3.37
C PRO A 178 -25.76 -13.13 -4.64
N SER A 179 -26.90 -12.78 -5.21
CA SER A 179 -27.40 -13.37 -6.46
C SER A 179 -26.52 -12.96 -7.65
N ALA A 180 -26.14 -11.68 -7.71
CA ALA A 180 -25.23 -11.20 -8.74
C ALA A 180 -23.81 -11.83 -8.61
N VAL A 181 -23.35 -12.05 -7.37
CA VAL A 181 -22.07 -12.71 -7.11
C VAL A 181 -22.09 -14.18 -7.51
N ASP A 182 -23.24 -14.88 -7.33
CA ASP A 182 -23.40 -16.25 -7.82
C ASP A 182 -23.35 -16.32 -9.37
N ASP A 183 -23.96 -15.36 -10.06
CA ASP A 183 -23.88 -15.23 -11.52
C ASP A 183 -22.44 -15.00 -11.99
N ILE A 184 -21.69 -14.12 -11.32
CA ILE A 184 -20.25 -13.91 -11.55
C ILE A 184 -19.49 -15.23 -11.40
N GLY A 185 -19.72 -15.95 -10.30
CA GLY A 185 -19.07 -17.23 -10.04
C GLY A 185 -19.38 -18.29 -11.12
N ARG A 186 -20.62 -18.36 -11.62
CA ARG A 186 -21.02 -19.24 -12.73
C ARG A 186 -20.32 -18.86 -14.02
N TYR A 187 -20.27 -17.57 -14.35
CA TYR A 187 -19.58 -17.07 -15.52
C TYR A 187 -18.08 -17.41 -15.50
N LEU A 188 -17.40 -17.14 -14.40
CA LEU A 188 -15.96 -17.40 -14.25
C LEU A 188 -15.64 -18.90 -14.41
N ARG A 189 -16.46 -19.79 -13.81
CA ARG A 189 -16.29 -21.25 -13.94
C ARG A 189 -16.52 -21.73 -15.36
N ALA A 190 -17.55 -21.23 -16.04
CA ALA A 190 -17.88 -21.60 -17.41
C ALA A 190 -16.77 -21.21 -18.41
N ASN A 191 -16.01 -20.16 -18.11
CA ASN A 191 -14.94 -19.65 -18.97
C ASN A 191 -13.52 -20.05 -18.51
N SER A 192 -13.38 -20.97 -17.53
CA SER A 192 -12.10 -21.39 -16.96
C SER A 192 -11.27 -20.24 -16.38
N LEU A 193 -11.92 -19.19 -15.88
CA LEU A 193 -11.33 -18.03 -15.23
C LEU A 193 -11.37 -18.12 -13.69
N PHE A 194 -11.97 -19.19 -13.17
CA PHE A 194 -12.10 -19.42 -11.72
C PHE A 194 -11.04 -20.42 -11.26
N ARG A 195 -10.17 -19.99 -10.33
CA ARG A 195 -9.14 -20.84 -9.74
C ARG A 195 -9.78 -21.87 -8.77
N GLN A 196 -9.41 -23.12 -8.93
CA GLN A 196 -9.73 -24.24 -8.05
C GLN A 196 -8.45 -25.02 -7.74
N GLU A 197 -8.47 -25.87 -6.71
CA GLU A 197 -7.34 -26.75 -6.39
C GLU A 197 -6.91 -27.64 -7.58
N THR A 198 -7.87 -28.01 -8.41
CA THR A 198 -7.64 -28.84 -9.62
C THR A 198 -7.25 -28.05 -10.86
N SER A 199 -7.14 -26.71 -10.76
CA SER A 199 -6.75 -25.87 -11.90
C SER A 199 -5.32 -26.19 -12.31
N THR A 200 -5.11 -26.36 -13.62
CA THR A 200 -3.77 -26.53 -14.18
C THR A 200 -2.99 -25.21 -14.08
N THR A 201 -1.74 -25.29 -13.64
CA THR A 201 -0.85 -24.14 -13.61
C THR A 201 -0.62 -23.60 -15.01
N PRO A 202 -0.80 -22.30 -15.26
CA PRO A 202 -0.50 -21.68 -16.55
C PRO A 202 0.98 -21.86 -16.93
N LYS A 203 1.29 -21.72 -18.21
CA LYS A 203 2.68 -21.65 -18.67
C LYS A 203 3.15 -20.21 -18.64
N PHE A 204 4.17 -19.96 -17.85
CA PHE A 204 4.80 -18.64 -17.69
C PHE A 204 6.08 -18.53 -18.51
N THR A 205 6.50 -17.30 -18.82
CA THR A 205 7.79 -17.01 -19.46
C THR A 205 8.95 -17.38 -18.51
N SER A 206 8.79 -17.08 -17.22
CA SER A 206 9.68 -17.51 -16.13
C SER A 206 8.88 -17.66 -14.84
N THR A 207 9.45 -18.36 -13.85
CA THR A 207 8.80 -18.61 -12.57
C THR A 207 9.74 -18.29 -11.43
N ILE A 208 9.20 -17.68 -10.37
CA ILE A 208 9.88 -17.40 -9.09
C ILE A 208 9.06 -18.09 -8.00
N HIS A 209 9.73 -18.53 -6.95
CA HIS A 209 9.10 -19.21 -5.82
C HIS A 209 9.35 -18.49 -4.51
N LEU A 210 8.31 -18.37 -3.68
CA LEU A 210 8.37 -17.88 -2.30
C LEU A 210 7.58 -18.80 -1.36
N ASP A 211 8.29 -19.38 -0.38
CA ASP A 211 7.65 -19.99 0.78
C ASP A 211 7.28 -18.87 1.78
N LEU A 212 5.98 -18.67 2.01
CA LEU A 212 5.46 -17.67 2.92
C LEU A 212 5.94 -17.84 4.36
N SER A 213 6.27 -19.10 4.76
CA SER A 213 6.81 -19.37 6.10
C SER A 213 8.22 -18.82 6.30
N SER A 214 8.93 -18.47 5.24
CA SER A 214 10.24 -17.83 5.28
C SER A 214 10.20 -16.33 5.50
N VAL A 215 9.04 -15.69 5.33
CA VAL A 215 8.88 -14.26 5.51
C VAL A 215 9.01 -13.90 6.98
N VAL A 216 9.72 -12.81 7.25
CA VAL A 216 9.92 -12.25 8.59
C VAL A 216 9.58 -10.77 8.61
N SER A 217 9.27 -10.25 9.81
CA SER A 217 8.97 -8.82 9.99
C SER A 217 10.10 -7.95 9.45
N SER A 218 9.76 -6.96 8.65
CA SER A 218 10.70 -6.19 7.85
C SER A 218 10.27 -4.74 7.71
N MET A 219 11.24 -3.91 7.42
CA MET A 219 11.04 -2.55 6.93
C MET A 219 11.70 -2.39 5.57
N ALA A 220 11.39 -1.34 4.82
CA ALA A 220 12.11 -1.05 3.58
C ALA A 220 12.52 0.43 3.54
N GLY A 221 13.79 0.65 3.29
CA GLY A 221 14.39 1.99 3.25
C GLY A 221 15.92 1.93 3.32
N PRO A 222 16.55 3.11 3.46
CA PRO A 222 15.97 4.42 3.83
C PRO A 222 15.34 5.21 2.68
N LYS A 223 15.43 4.79 1.43
CA LYS A 223 15.06 5.64 0.28
C LYS A 223 14.25 4.93 -0.80
N ARG A 224 14.11 3.59 -0.78
CA ARG A 224 13.43 2.84 -1.83
C ARG A 224 12.62 1.66 -1.26
N PRO A 225 11.47 1.30 -1.86
CA PRO A 225 10.63 0.21 -1.39
C PRO A 225 11.25 -1.19 -1.49
N GLN A 226 12.19 -1.38 -2.42
CA GLN A 226 12.88 -2.66 -2.62
C GLN A 226 14.08 -2.88 -1.67
N ASP A 227 14.52 -1.86 -0.96
CA ASP A 227 15.63 -1.97 -0.01
C ASP A 227 15.10 -2.50 1.33
N ARG A 228 14.70 -3.77 1.34
CA ARG A 228 14.14 -4.44 2.50
C ARG A 228 15.23 -4.76 3.54
N VAL A 229 14.90 -4.51 4.78
CA VAL A 229 15.74 -4.82 5.95
C VAL A 229 14.90 -5.59 6.96
N GLU A 230 15.39 -6.73 7.42
CA GLU A 230 14.74 -7.49 8.48
C GLU A 230 14.78 -6.71 9.79
N LEU A 231 13.66 -6.70 10.53
CA LEU A 231 13.55 -5.94 11.77
C LEU A 231 14.62 -6.33 12.80
N ALA A 232 14.98 -7.61 12.82
CA ALA A 232 15.99 -8.14 13.75
C ALA A 232 17.39 -7.51 13.60
N VAL A 233 17.76 -7.07 12.38
CA VAL A 233 19.05 -6.43 12.08
C VAL A 233 18.94 -4.93 11.82
N MET A 234 17.76 -4.35 11.96
CA MET A 234 17.49 -2.96 11.63
C MET A 234 18.41 -1.97 12.37
N ARG A 235 18.73 -2.26 13.64
CA ARG A 235 19.60 -1.42 14.46
C ARG A 235 21.01 -1.31 13.90
N ASP A 236 21.57 -2.43 13.45
CA ASP A 236 22.94 -2.46 12.94
C ASP A 236 22.98 -1.90 11.53
N HIS A 237 22.01 -2.26 10.69
CA HIS A 237 21.81 -1.65 9.37
C HIS A 237 21.72 -0.11 9.44
N TRP A 238 20.95 0.43 10.40
CA TRP A 238 20.87 1.87 10.61
C TRP A 238 22.22 2.49 10.90
N ARG A 239 23.00 1.90 11.83
CA ARG A 239 24.33 2.42 12.19
C ARG A 239 25.29 2.40 11.02
N GLU A 240 25.30 1.33 10.25
CA GLU A 240 26.12 1.19 9.05
C GLU A 240 25.70 2.21 7.98
N SER A 241 24.42 2.46 7.81
CA SER A 241 23.90 3.40 6.81
C SER A 241 24.34 4.85 7.05
N LEU A 242 24.62 5.25 8.28
CA LEU A 242 25.06 6.61 8.60
C LEU A 242 26.38 6.96 7.90
N THR A 243 27.37 6.06 7.92
CA THR A 243 28.70 6.27 7.36
C THR A 243 28.91 5.66 5.98
N ALA A 244 27.98 4.80 5.54
CA ALA A 244 28.04 4.26 4.18
C ALA A 244 28.04 5.40 3.14
N PRO A 245 28.73 5.22 2.00
CA PRO A 245 28.79 6.24 0.96
C PRO A 245 27.42 6.77 0.59
N LEU A 246 27.33 8.08 0.34
CA LEU A 246 26.07 8.72 -0.06
C LEU A 246 25.47 8.01 -1.27
N GLY A 247 24.23 7.54 -1.13
CA GLY A 247 23.54 6.75 -2.13
C GLY A 247 22.17 6.28 -1.68
N HIS A 248 21.72 5.15 -2.21
CA HIS A 248 20.40 4.62 -1.88
C HIS A 248 20.31 4.07 -0.45
N SER A 249 21.40 3.51 0.07
CA SER A 249 21.46 2.88 1.39
C SER A 249 22.32 3.65 2.40
N GLY A 250 23.03 4.70 1.98
CA GLY A 250 23.98 5.42 2.83
C GLY A 250 23.73 6.93 2.90
N HIS A 251 24.19 7.53 4.00
CA HIS A 251 24.05 8.95 4.29
C HIS A 251 25.37 9.72 4.22
N GLY A 252 26.53 9.03 4.15
CA GLY A 252 27.84 9.61 3.91
C GLY A 252 28.35 10.51 5.05
N LEU A 253 27.93 10.28 6.31
CA LEU A 253 28.43 11.04 7.45
C LEU A 253 29.87 10.64 7.78
N ASP A 254 30.66 11.60 8.21
CA ASP A 254 31.96 11.33 8.83
C ASP A 254 31.78 10.71 10.23
N ASN A 255 32.72 9.88 10.65
CA ASN A 255 32.66 9.23 11.96
C ASN A 255 32.61 10.22 13.14
N ALA A 256 33.10 11.42 12.96
CA ALA A 256 33.05 12.48 13.96
C ALA A 256 31.61 13.00 14.19
N ASP A 257 30.77 12.96 13.14
CA ASP A 257 29.46 13.59 13.15
C ASP A 257 28.33 12.64 13.62
N ILE A 258 28.61 11.32 13.69
CA ILE A 258 27.61 10.32 14.09
C ILE A 258 26.94 10.60 15.45
N SER A 259 27.67 11.25 16.34
CA SER A 259 27.22 11.60 17.71
C SER A 259 26.58 12.98 17.83
N GLU A 260 26.38 13.67 16.69
CA GLU A 260 25.78 15.01 16.70
C GLU A 260 24.36 14.97 17.28
N THR A 261 24.07 15.96 18.11
CA THR A 261 22.78 16.10 18.78
C THR A 261 22.39 17.57 18.88
N GLN A 262 21.10 17.84 18.88
CA GLN A 262 20.56 19.19 19.04
C GLN A 262 19.55 19.24 20.18
N GLN A 263 19.68 20.23 21.03
CA GLN A 263 18.79 20.44 22.16
C GLN A 263 17.47 21.07 21.68
N LEU A 264 16.35 20.48 22.07
CA LEU A 264 15.01 21.05 21.89
C LEU A 264 14.60 21.68 23.24
N GLU A 265 14.98 22.94 23.45
CA GLU A 265 14.85 23.66 24.75
C GLU A 265 13.39 23.66 25.23
N GLU A 266 12.45 24.01 24.35
CA GLU A 266 11.02 24.10 24.71
C GLU A 266 10.41 22.74 25.05
N ARG A 267 11.00 21.64 24.58
CA ARG A 267 10.52 20.26 24.80
C ARG A 267 11.31 19.56 25.91
N GLY A 268 12.39 20.14 26.39
CA GLY A 268 13.27 19.57 27.43
C GLY A 268 13.90 18.24 26.98
N THR A 269 14.27 18.09 25.72
CA THR A 269 14.76 16.83 25.14
C THR A 269 15.79 17.08 24.05
N ILE A 270 16.41 16.00 23.56
CA ILE A 270 17.49 16.03 22.57
C ILE A 270 17.04 15.31 21.29
N LEU A 271 17.30 15.92 20.14
CA LEU A 271 17.18 15.31 18.83
C LEU A 271 18.55 14.81 18.36
N SER A 272 18.61 13.64 17.73
CA SER A 272 19.85 13.02 17.25
C SER A 272 19.64 12.33 15.91
N HIS A 273 20.71 11.89 15.27
CA HIS A 273 20.58 10.98 14.14
C HIS A 273 19.73 9.76 14.50
N GLY A 274 18.82 9.37 13.62
CA GLY A 274 17.88 8.26 13.84
C GLY A 274 16.62 8.62 14.62
N SER A 275 16.48 9.84 15.10
CA SER A 275 15.21 10.28 15.67
C SER A 275 14.11 10.20 14.62
N VAL A 276 13.07 9.40 14.90
CA VAL A 276 11.86 9.35 14.06
C VAL A 276 11.04 10.61 14.33
N VAL A 277 10.88 11.46 13.32
CA VAL A 277 10.13 12.72 13.42
C VAL A 277 8.76 12.66 12.77
N ILE A 278 8.50 11.67 11.92
CA ILE A 278 7.20 11.39 11.28
C ILE A 278 6.86 9.92 11.48
N ALA A 279 5.67 9.64 12.02
CA ALA A 279 5.10 8.30 12.10
C ALA A 279 3.70 8.32 11.45
N ALA A 280 3.50 7.58 10.36
CA ALA A 280 2.26 7.72 9.60
C ALA A 280 1.64 6.38 9.22
N ILE A 281 0.42 6.14 9.64
CA ILE A 281 -0.44 5.10 9.10
C ILE A 281 -1.19 5.71 7.92
N THR A 282 -0.84 5.33 6.70
CA THR A 282 -1.29 6.02 5.48
C THR A 282 -1.42 5.06 4.30
N SER A 283 -2.11 5.52 3.24
CA SER A 283 -2.22 4.83 1.95
C SER A 283 -3.24 3.69 1.89
N CYS A 284 -3.76 3.46 0.69
CA CYS A 284 -4.64 2.33 0.39
C CYS A 284 -3.96 0.96 0.50
N THR A 285 -2.62 0.90 0.43
CA THR A 285 -1.86 -0.36 0.42
C THR A 285 -2.13 -1.18 1.68
N ASN A 286 -1.91 -0.59 2.85
CA ASN A 286 -2.00 -1.27 4.13
C ASN A 286 -3.32 -1.03 4.85
N THR A 287 -3.91 0.15 4.70
CA THR A 287 -5.17 0.49 5.40
C THR A 287 -6.40 -0.23 4.83
N SER A 288 -6.31 -0.81 3.63
CA SER A 288 -7.34 -1.69 3.08
C SER A 288 -7.43 -3.05 3.77
N ASN A 289 -6.47 -3.38 4.63
CA ASN A 289 -6.40 -4.66 5.33
C ASN A 289 -6.88 -4.52 6.79
N PRO A 290 -8.12 -4.95 7.11
CA PRO A 290 -8.68 -4.80 8.45
C PRO A 290 -7.86 -5.51 9.53
N SER A 291 -7.29 -6.69 9.25
CA SER A 291 -6.52 -7.43 10.25
C SER A 291 -5.26 -6.70 10.68
N VAL A 292 -4.58 -6.03 9.75
CA VAL A 292 -3.39 -5.23 10.02
C VAL A 292 -3.74 -3.95 10.78
N MET A 293 -4.83 -3.29 10.43
CA MET A 293 -5.31 -2.06 11.10
C MET A 293 -5.83 -2.33 12.51
N ILE A 294 -6.61 -3.41 12.69
CA ILE A 294 -7.05 -3.84 14.02
C ILE A 294 -5.84 -4.23 14.88
N GLY A 295 -4.85 -4.91 14.28
CA GLY A 295 -3.59 -5.21 14.95
C GLY A 295 -2.87 -3.97 15.47
N ALA A 296 -2.80 -2.90 14.65
CA ALA A 296 -2.22 -1.61 15.05
C ALA A 296 -3.01 -0.97 16.21
N GLY A 297 -4.35 -0.95 16.13
CA GLY A 297 -5.20 -0.43 17.20
C GLY A 297 -5.07 -1.19 18.52
N LEU A 298 -5.00 -2.54 18.46
CA LEU A 298 -4.76 -3.38 19.65
C LEU A 298 -3.37 -3.14 20.24
N LEU A 299 -2.35 -2.93 19.40
CA LEU A 299 -1.02 -2.57 19.86
C LEU A 299 -1.03 -1.21 20.57
N ALA A 300 -1.71 -0.21 19.99
CA ALA A 300 -1.88 1.12 20.61
C ALA A 300 -2.53 1.00 22.00
N ARG A 301 -3.63 0.25 22.10
CA ARG A 301 -4.31 -0.06 23.37
C ARG A 301 -3.36 -0.68 24.40
N ASN A 302 -2.57 -1.66 24.00
CA ASN A 302 -1.65 -2.32 24.89
C ASN A 302 -0.47 -1.41 25.29
N ALA A 303 0.03 -0.58 24.38
CA ALA A 303 1.06 0.41 24.66
C ALA A 303 0.60 1.42 25.72
N ILE A 304 -0.61 1.96 25.59
CA ILE A 304 -1.21 2.87 26.56
C ILE A 304 -1.33 2.20 27.94
N LYS A 305 -1.84 0.95 27.99
CA LYS A 305 -1.94 0.18 29.24
C LYS A 305 -0.57 -0.07 29.89
N ALA A 306 0.48 -0.18 29.09
CA ALA A 306 1.87 -0.31 29.57
C ALA A 306 2.51 1.05 29.96
N GLY A 307 1.77 2.15 29.87
CA GLY A 307 2.27 3.51 30.20
C GLY A 307 3.22 4.10 29.16
N LEU A 308 3.22 3.56 27.92
CA LEU A 308 4.04 4.07 26.83
C LEU A 308 3.37 5.30 26.20
N SER A 309 4.20 6.23 25.73
CA SER A 309 3.79 7.41 24.98
C SER A 309 4.75 7.67 23.83
N ILE A 310 4.31 8.41 22.84
CA ILE A 310 5.18 8.86 21.74
C ILE A 310 6.15 9.94 22.25
N LYS A 311 7.27 10.09 21.56
CA LYS A 311 8.22 11.16 21.88
C LYS A 311 7.68 12.52 21.43
N PRO A 312 8.02 13.61 22.13
CA PRO A 312 7.42 14.93 21.87
C PRO A 312 7.80 15.54 20.52
N TRP A 313 8.81 15.02 19.85
CA TRP A 313 9.23 15.45 18.51
C TRP A 313 8.61 14.66 17.37
N VAL A 314 7.83 13.60 17.66
CA VAL A 314 7.21 12.78 16.62
C VAL A 314 5.91 13.42 16.18
N LYS A 315 5.73 13.56 14.87
CA LYS A 315 4.47 13.94 14.23
C LYS A 315 3.72 12.70 13.76
N PRO A 316 2.76 12.17 14.54
CA PRO A 316 1.97 11.02 14.12
C PRO A 316 0.80 11.45 13.23
N SER A 317 0.30 10.55 12.40
CA SER A 317 -0.92 10.77 11.61
C SER A 317 -1.56 9.46 11.17
N LEU A 318 -2.88 9.48 11.02
CA LEU A 318 -3.68 8.41 10.44
C LEU A 318 -4.40 8.95 9.20
N ALA A 319 -4.19 8.32 8.05
CA ALA A 319 -4.89 8.64 6.82
C ALA A 319 -5.44 7.36 6.18
N PRO A 320 -6.63 6.89 6.62
CA PRO A 320 -7.24 5.69 6.10
C PRO A 320 -7.51 5.77 4.59
N GLY A 321 -7.50 4.64 3.91
CA GLY A 321 -7.80 4.63 2.47
C GLY A 321 -9.27 4.86 2.15
N SER A 322 -10.19 4.52 3.06
CA SER A 322 -11.62 4.78 2.92
C SER A 322 -12.31 4.96 4.29
N ARG A 323 -13.57 5.41 4.26
CA ARG A 323 -14.38 5.51 5.48
C ARG A 323 -14.68 4.17 6.15
N VAL A 324 -14.67 3.08 5.40
CA VAL A 324 -14.85 1.73 5.96
C VAL A 324 -13.83 1.46 7.06
N VAL A 325 -12.58 1.93 6.89
CA VAL A 325 -11.54 1.80 7.91
C VAL A 325 -11.90 2.53 9.19
N THR A 326 -12.37 3.75 9.09
CA THR A 326 -12.82 4.54 10.24
C THR A 326 -13.97 3.85 10.95
N GLU A 327 -14.98 3.40 10.19
CA GLU A 327 -16.18 2.78 10.73
C GLU A 327 -15.88 1.48 11.51
N TYR A 328 -14.99 0.60 11.01
CA TYR A 328 -14.67 -0.60 11.77
C TYR A 328 -13.73 -0.34 12.96
N LEU A 329 -12.85 0.67 12.89
CA LEU A 329 -12.02 1.06 14.04
C LEU A 329 -12.88 1.65 15.15
N GLU A 330 -13.85 2.52 14.83
CA GLU A 330 -14.84 3.06 15.76
C GLU A 330 -15.69 1.93 16.38
N ALA A 331 -16.21 1.02 15.55
CA ALA A 331 -17.01 -0.13 16.03
C ALA A 331 -16.20 -1.05 16.97
N ALA A 332 -14.88 -1.15 16.79
CA ALA A 332 -13.97 -1.91 17.65
C ALA A 332 -13.48 -1.09 18.86
N GLY A 333 -13.78 0.22 18.93
CA GLY A 333 -13.29 1.16 19.95
C GLY A 333 -11.77 1.29 19.94
N LEU A 334 -11.15 1.22 18.76
CA LEU A 334 -9.69 1.28 18.58
C LEU A 334 -9.21 2.62 18.01
N ASP A 335 -10.10 3.42 17.48
CA ASP A 335 -9.85 4.77 16.98
C ASP A 335 -9.40 5.71 18.11
N GLU A 336 -10.04 5.64 19.28
CA GLU A 336 -9.65 6.41 20.48
C GLU A 336 -8.26 6.02 20.99
N ASP A 337 -7.91 4.73 20.98
CA ASP A 337 -6.59 4.24 21.37
C ASP A 337 -5.49 4.76 20.43
N LEU A 338 -5.74 4.74 19.10
CA LEU A 338 -4.84 5.32 18.12
C LEU A 338 -4.70 6.84 18.29
N ALA A 339 -5.83 7.54 18.49
CA ALA A 339 -5.84 8.99 18.72
C ALA A 339 -5.11 9.38 20.01
N HIS A 340 -5.19 8.58 21.06
CA HIS A 340 -4.44 8.81 22.32
C HIS A 340 -2.92 8.79 22.10
N LEU A 341 -2.43 7.95 21.19
CA LEU A 341 -1.03 7.98 20.76
C LEU A 341 -0.75 9.03 19.66
N GLY A 342 -1.72 9.90 19.36
CA GLY A 342 -1.58 10.99 18.41
C GLY A 342 -1.88 10.62 16.95
N PHE A 343 -2.21 9.35 16.63
CA PHE A 343 -2.61 8.93 15.30
C PHE A 343 -4.06 9.36 14.99
N ASN A 344 -4.27 10.68 14.91
CA ASN A 344 -5.55 11.27 14.54
C ASN A 344 -5.79 11.17 13.03
N THR A 345 -7.05 10.98 12.62
CA THR A 345 -7.43 11.00 11.21
C THR A 345 -7.26 12.40 10.63
N VAL A 346 -6.29 12.57 9.73
CA VAL A 346 -5.96 13.85 9.07
C VAL A 346 -6.58 13.97 7.66
N GLY A 347 -7.09 12.88 7.12
CA GLY A 347 -7.70 12.81 5.78
C GLY A 347 -7.86 11.37 5.33
N TYR A 348 -8.27 11.19 4.07
CA TYR A 348 -8.42 9.86 3.46
C TYR A 348 -7.50 9.72 2.26
N GLY A 349 -6.72 8.62 2.24
CA GLY A 349 -5.87 8.24 1.11
C GLY A 349 -4.39 8.48 1.30
N CYS A 350 -3.68 8.71 0.20
CA CYS A 350 -2.24 8.93 0.19
C CYS A 350 -1.91 10.33 0.71
N THR A 351 -1.39 10.43 1.94
CA THR A 351 -0.94 11.69 2.54
C THR A 351 0.58 11.74 2.63
N THR A 352 1.18 11.04 3.58
CA THR A 352 2.62 11.09 3.87
C THR A 352 3.47 10.59 2.70
N CYS A 353 3.08 9.51 2.02
CA CYS A 353 3.86 8.97 0.89
C CYS A 353 3.88 9.87 -0.36
N ILE A 354 3.12 10.96 -0.38
CA ILE A 354 3.13 11.99 -1.43
C ILE A 354 3.51 13.38 -0.92
N GLY A 355 4.06 13.48 0.29
CA GLY A 355 4.53 14.73 0.86
C GLY A 355 3.44 15.63 1.47
N ASN A 356 2.29 15.08 1.82
CA ASN A 356 1.18 15.84 2.41
C ASN A 356 1.09 15.75 3.94
N SER A 357 2.19 15.40 4.63
CA SER A 357 2.24 15.42 6.09
C SER A 357 2.24 16.83 6.69
N GLY A 358 2.43 17.85 5.86
CA GLY A 358 2.63 19.23 6.29
C GLY A 358 4.02 19.45 6.90
N PRO A 359 4.37 20.70 7.28
CA PRO A 359 5.66 21.03 7.87
C PRO A 359 5.86 20.34 9.22
N LEU A 360 7.10 20.09 9.60
CA LEU A 360 7.45 19.80 10.99
C LEU A 360 7.31 21.07 11.82
N ASP A 361 7.34 20.92 13.15
CA ASP A 361 7.37 22.08 14.03
C ASP A 361 8.69 22.83 13.83
N GLU A 362 8.66 24.15 13.96
CA GLU A 362 9.78 25.02 13.60
C GLU A 362 11.05 24.72 14.39
N ASP A 363 10.92 24.43 15.70
CA ASP A 363 12.04 24.04 16.57
C ASP A 363 12.71 22.73 16.11
N ILE A 364 11.93 21.78 15.59
CA ILE A 364 12.44 20.52 15.05
C ILE A 364 13.16 20.75 13.72
N GLU A 365 12.59 21.56 12.82
CA GLU A 365 13.24 21.88 11.54
C GLU A 365 14.56 22.63 11.75
N GLN A 366 14.60 23.57 12.67
CA GLN A 366 15.82 24.30 13.01
C GLN A 366 16.90 23.37 13.59
N ALA A 367 16.53 22.47 14.50
CA ALA A 367 17.46 21.50 15.06
C ALA A 367 18.04 20.55 14.01
N ILE A 368 17.21 20.10 13.06
CA ILE A 368 17.67 19.26 11.95
C ILE A 368 18.71 20.01 11.09
N ASP A 369 18.43 21.29 10.76
CA ASP A 369 19.31 22.10 9.93
C ASP A 369 20.63 22.46 10.65
N GLN A 370 20.56 22.80 11.91
CA GLN A 370 21.74 23.21 12.71
C GLN A 370 22.72 22.05 12.94
N GLY A 371 22.19 20.85 13.17
CA GLY A 371 23.00 19.65 13.40
C GLY A 371 23.23 18.82 12.14
N ASP A 372 22.75 19.23 10.96
CA ASP A 372 22.70 18.43 9.74
C ASP A 372 22.20 16.99 10.02
N LEU A 373 21.20 16.86 10.89
CA LEU A 373 20.78 15.57 11.41
C LEU A 373 20.11 14.69 10.34
N VAL A 374 20.48 13.44 10.31
CA VAL A 374 19.78 12.40 9.56
C VAL A 374 18.63 11.88 10.43
N VAL A 375 17.47 12.48 10.29
CA VAL A 375 16.24 12.05 10.98
C VAL A 375 15.41 11.13 10.10
N GLY A 376 14.52 10.37 10.73
CA GLY A 376 13.74 9.33 10.07
C GLY A 376 12.24 9.60 10.02
N SER A 377 11.59 8.98 9.03
CA SER A 377 10.15 8.74 9.02
C SER A 377 9.87 7.25 8.93
N VAL A 378 8.79 6.81 9.60
CA VAL A 378 8.23 5.47 9.45
C VAL A 378 6.80 5.61 8.96
N LEU A 379 6.48 4.97 7.85
CA LEU A 379 5.15 5.09 7.25
C LEU A 379 4.67 3.76 6.67
N SER A 380 3.38 3.50 6.81
CA SER A 380 2.75 2.30 6.23
C SER A 380 2.35 2.50 4.76
N GLY A 381 3.02 3.41 4.06
CA GLY A 381 2.80 3.68 2.64
C GLY A 381 3.47 2.68 1.71
N ASN A 382 3.55 3.05 0.44
CA ASN A 382 4.18 2.26 -0.60
C ASN A 382 5.42 2.93 -1.22
N ARG A 383 5.66 4.20 -0.94
CA ARG A 383 6.80 4.98 -1.45
C ARG A 383 7.45 5.81 -0.36
N ASN A 384 8.77 5.75 -0.32
CA ASN A 384 9.61 6.40 0.68
C ASN A 384 10.80 7.15 0.06
N PHE A 385 10.66 7.63 -1.17
CA PHE A 385 11.76 8.33 -1.84
C PHE A 385 12.17 9.59 -1.07
N GLU A 386 13.49 9.82 -0.98
CA GLU A 386 14.06 11.02 -0.39
C GLU A 386 13.48 12.30 -1.02
N GLY A 387 13.20 13.31 -0.20
CA GLY A 387 12.57 14.56 -0.62
C GLY A 387 11.08 14.46 -0.96
N ARG A 388 10.53 13.22 -1.09
CA ARG A 388 9.12 13.01 -1.38
C ARG A 388 8.24 13.03 -0.13
N VAL A 389 8.69 12.39 0.96
CA VAL A 389 7.93 12.34 2.22
C VAL A 389 7.97 13.69 2.91
N HIS A 390 9.16 14.23 3.11
CA HIS A 390 9.40 15.57 3.65
C HIS A 390 10.80 16.05 3.26
N ALA A 391 10.94 17.36 2.98
CA ALA A 391 12.21 17.92 2.49
C ALA A 391 13.38 17.77 3.49
N LYS A 392 13.10 17.79 4.79
CA LYS A 392 14.10 17.70 5.86
C LYS A 392 14.37 16.27 6.35
N VAL A 393 13.59 15.27 5.91
CA VAL A 393 13.71 13.89 6.40
C VAL A 393 14.46 13.05 5.37
N LYS A 394 15.71 12.71 5.70
CA LYS A 394 16.63 12.01 4.79
C LYS A 394 16.43 10.49 4.79
N ALA A 395 15.93 9.91 5.89
CA ALA A 395 15.75 8.46 6.05
C ALA A 395 14.26 8.10 6.19
N ASN A 396 13.71 7.42 5.18
CA ASN A 396 12.29 7.11 5.14
C ASN A 396 12.10 5.59 5.04
N TYR A 397 11.38 5.01 6.00
CA TYR A 397 11.16 3.57 6.07
C TYR A 397 9.69 3.21 5.91
N LEU A 398 9.43 2.30 4.96
CA LEU A 398 8.14 1.63 4.86
C LEU A 398 8.05 0.53 5.91
N ALA A 399 6.91 0.44 6.58
CA ALA A 399 6.64 -0.56 7.60
C ALA A 399 5.16 -0.93 7.61
N SER A 400 4.81 -2.01 8.31
CA SER A 400 3.40 -2.32 8.56
C SER A 400 2.80 -1.31 9.56
N PRO A 401 1.47 -1.09 9.56
CA PRO A 401 0.80 -0.26 10.56
C PRO A 401 1.11 -0.58 12.03
N PRO A 402 1.30 -1.84 12.44
CA PRO A 402 1.73 -2.17 13.80
C PRO A 402 3.17 -1.75 14.14
N LEU A 403 4.07 -1.61 13.17
CA LEU A 403 5.46 -1.18 13.38
C LEU A 403 5.61 0.34 13.38
#